data_a4d5ada03a4d234a92407a30aa79398a
#
_entry.id   a4d5ada03a4d234a92407a30aa79398a
#
_cell.length_a   1.000
_cell.length_b   1.000
_cell.length_c   1.000
_cell.angle_alpha   90.00
_cell.angle_beta   90.00
_cell.angle_gamma   90.00
#
_symmetry.space_group_name_H-M   'P 1'
#
loop_
_entity.id
_entity.type
_entity.pdbx_description
1 polymer ?
#
loop_
_entity_poly.entity_id
_entity_poly.type
_entity_poly.pdbx_seq_one_letter_code
_entity_poly.pdbx_strand_id
1 'polypeptide(L)'
;MPWSETPAELARARAERPFVVAAPSGRLFAVLTPAAPEAPPADLCVVTLTRPRSHRNRMWVEGARRLAAQGFSTIRFDYHGCGDSSGDSAPLDPNRPYRDDVVAVIRHARQQFGVQRFVLAGSCFDARTALSAFAGEGASIAGLVFLAAPVMELDTVVQVHADTKDWAHLWRALFKPDNWRALAQPKRWKYMATVVDRVSRQSGNAGDLPLSRGFIEDFRALVRSRARALFLYGLEDAEYASFRVAERTVFAELPAEVRARFEIEVWPGTVHGFLEMTRQRETFARALGWIEALHPNARAARSADRTGLPAAS
;
A
#
# COMPACT_ATOMS: atom_id res chain seq x y z
N MET A 1 16.97 -1.45 -19.03
CA MET A 1 16.16 -1.80 -20.19
C MET A 1 15.01 -0.85 -20.28
N PRO A 2 14.81 -0.11 -21.37
CA PRO A 2 13.61 0.69 -21.53
C PRO A 2 12.38 -0.21 -21.45
N TRP A 3 11.28 0.32 -20.98
CA TRP A 3 9.99 -0.35 -20.91
C TRP A 3 9.51 -0.70 -22.33
N SER A 4 9.84 -1.88 -22.81
CA SER A 4 9.21 -2.40 -24.03
C SER A 4 7.86 -2.98 -23.60
N GLU A 5 6.79 -2.20 -23.72
CA GLU A 5 5.44 -2.72 -23.55
C GLU A 5 5.18 -3.75 -24.65
N THR A 6 4.78 -4.95 -24.25
CA THR A 6 4.36 -5.97 -25.21
C THR A 6 3.04 -5.55 -25.89
N PRO A 7 2.71 -6.07 -27.08
CA PRO A 7 1.42 -5.80 -27.72
C PRO A 7 0.22 -6.08 -26.80
N ALA A 8 0.31 -7.09 -25.93
CA ALA A 8 -0.71 -7.42 -24.95
C ALA A 8 -0.82 -6.35 -23.84
N GLU A 9 0.30 -5.79 -23.39
CA GLU A 9 0.31 -4.69 -22.40
C GLU A 9 -0.26 -3.41 -23.00
N LEU A 10 0.05 -3.11 -24.27
CA LEU A 10 -0.54 -1.98 -25.00
C LEU A 10 -2.05 -2.16 -25.22
N ALA A 11 -2.50 -3.37 -25.52
CA ALA A 11 -3.93 -3.66 -25.64
C ALA A 11 -4.65 -3.44 -24.31
N ARG A 12 -4.07 -3.89 -23.18
CA ARG A 12 -4.59 -3.64 -21.84
C ARG A 12 -4.62 -2.16 -21.47
N ALA A 13 -3.57 -1.41 -21.86
CA ALA A 13 -3.54 0.03 -21.66
C ALA A 13 -4.67 0.75 -22.41
N ARG A 14 -5.00 0.32 -23.63
CA ARG A 14 -6.13 0.86 -24.42
C ARG A 14 -7.49 0.50 -23.83
N ALA A 15 -7.60 -0.58 -23.08
CA ALA A 15 -8.83 -0.98 -22.40
C ALA A 15 -9.06 -0.23 -21.08
N GLU A 16 -8.08 0.52 -20.58
CA GLU A 16 -8.23 1.34 -19.38
C GLU A 16 -9.30 2.40 -19.56
N ARG A 17 -10.18 2.55 -18.55
CA ARG A 17 -11.33 3.45 -18.59
C ARG A 17 -11.19 4.50 -17.49
N PRO A 18 -10.92 5.76 -17.83
CA PRO A 18 -10.97 6.85 -16.86
C PRO A 18 -12.42 7.13 -16.45
N PHE A 19 -12.63 7.48 -15.18
CA PHE A 19 -13.94 7.89 -14.66
C PHE A 19 -13.76 8.83 -13.47
N VAL A 20 -14.84 9.46 -13.06
CA VAL A 20 -14.86 10.41 -11.94
C VAL A 20 -15.81 9.90 -10.87
N VAL A 21 -15.38 9.93 -9.64
CA VAL A 21 -16.15 9.57 -8.46
C VAL A 21 -16.52 10.83 -7.69
N ALA A 22 -17.79 11.01 -7.37
CA ALA A 22 -18.22 12.03 -6.42
C ALA A 22 -17.92 11.54 -5.00
N ALA A 23 -17.18 12.32 -4.26
CA ALA A 23 -16.85 12.08 -2.86
C ALA A 23 -17.22 13.30 -2.00
N PRO A 24 -17.36 13.17 -0.68
CA PRO A 24 -17.60 14.32 0.21
C PRO A 24 -16.52 15.39 0.08
N SER A 25 -15.30 14.99 -0.23
CA SER A 25 -14.11 15.83 -0.42
C SER A 25 -14.04 16.52 -1.80
N GLY A 26 -14.91 16.16 -2.75
CA GLY A 26 -14.90 16.66 -4.12
C GLY A 26 -15.01 15.58 -5.17
N ARG A 27 -14.41 15.80 -6.34
CA ARG A 27 -14.37 14.83 -7.45
C ARG A 27 -13.04 14.12 -7.49
N LEU A 28 -13.06 12.80 -7.42
CA LEU A 28 -11.87 11.96 -7.50
C LEU A 28 -11.72 11.43 -8.92
N PHE A 29 -10.53 11.58 -9.48
CA PHE A 29 -10.20 10.99 -10.77
C PHE A 29 -9.69 9.56 -10.56
N ALA A 30 -10.26 8.63 -11.30
CA ALA A 30 -9.96 7.22 -11.19
C ALA A 30 -9.79 6.56 -12.57
N VAL A 31 -9.11 5.42 -12.60
CA VAL A 31 -8.90 4.60 -13.78
C VAL A 31 -9.26 3.16 -13.44
N LEU A 32 -10.21 2.59 -14.15
CA LEU A 32 -10.50 1.17 -14.15
C LEU A 32 -9.63 0.47 -15.19
N THR A 33 -8.85 -0.50 -14.77
CA THR A 33 -8.22 -1.49 -15.65
C THR A 33 -9.07 -2.76 -15.56
N PRO A 34 -9.90 -3.06 -16.57
CA PRO A 34 -10.77 -4.24 -16.53
C PRO A 34 -9.95 -5.53 -16.61
N ALA A 35 -10.53 -6.63 -16.12
CA ALA A 35 -9.99 -7.96 -16.33
C ALA A 35 -9.80 -8.23 -17.83
N ALA A 36 -8.73 -8.90 -18.20
CA ALA A 36 -8.47 -9.27 -19.58
C ALA A 36 -9.55 -10.25 -20.07
N PRO A 37 -10.09 -10.06 -21.29
CA PRO A 37 -11.18 -10.90 -21.81
C PRO A 37 -10.83 -12.39 -21.89
N GLU A 38 -9.54 -12.68 -22.08
CA GLU A 38 -9.02 -14.04 -22.17
C GLU A 38 -8.81 -14.73 -20.81
N ALA A 39 -8.89 -13.98 -19.72
CA ALA A 39 -8.73 -14.52 -18.38
C ALA A 39 -10.09 -14.83 -17.74
N PRO A 40 -10.23 -15.92 -16.97
CA PRO A 40 -11.42 -16.15 -16.18
C PRO A 40 -11.70 -14.95 -15.26
N PRO A 41 -12.88 -14.32 -15.33
CA PRO A 41 -13.14 -13.13 -14.52
C PRO A 41 -13.22 -13.52 -13.04
N ALA A 42 -12.51 -12.77 -12.21
CA ALA A 42 -12.66 -12.85 -10.77
C ALA A 42 -13.81 -11.95 -10.29
N ASP A 43 -14.52 -12.39 -9.28
CA ASP A 43 -15.55 -11.60 -8.58
C ASP A 43 -14.94 -10.52 -7.66
N LEU A 44 -13.64 -10.34 -7.74
CA LEU A 44 -12.81 -9.53 -6.86
C LEU A 44 -12.17 -8.38 -7.65
N CYS A 45 -12.33 -7.15 -7.16
CA CYS A 45 -11.65 -5.97 -7.68
C CYS A 45 -10.56 -5.51 -6.72
N VAL A 46 -9.37 -5.20 -7.24
CA VAL A 46 -8.27 -4.66 -6.45
C VAL A 46 -8.27 -3.14 -6.55
N VAL A 47 -8.39 -2.46 -5.41
CA VAL A 47 -8.24 -1.01 -5.32
C VAL A 47 -6.84 -0.70 -4.80
N THR A 48 -6.05 -0.01 -5.61
CA THR A 48 -4.69 0.37 -5.23
C THR A 48 -4.66 1.78 -4.67
N LEU A 49 -4.04 1.91 -3.53
CA LEU A 49 -4.01 3.13 -2.73
C LEU A 49 -2.61 3.72 -2.77
N THR A 50 -2.50 4.95 -3.30
CA THR A 50 -1.21 5.62 -3.48
C THR A 50 -1.36 7.07 -3.92
N ARG A 51 -0.29 7.85 -3.79
CA ARG A 51 -0.19 9.26 -4.21
C ARG A 51 1.05 9.49 -5.07
N PRO A 52 0.91 9.88 -6.34
CA PRO A 52 -0.29 9.83 -7.20
C PRO A 52 -0.65 8.38 -7.59
N ARG A 53 -1.82 8.17 -8.24
CA ARG A 53 -2.35 6.84 -8.66
C ARG A 53 -1.41 5.94 -9.46
N SER A 54 -0.39 6.50 -10.06
CA SER A 54 0.67 5.75 -10.77
C SER A 54 1.78 5.29 -9.83
N HIS A 55 2.03 6.04 -8.76
CA HIS A 55 3.17 5.90 -7.88
C HIS A 55 4.52 6.07 -8.59
N ARG A 56 5.62 5.92 -7.85
CA ARG A 56 6.98 5.92 -8.40
C ARG A 56 7.14 4.80 -9.43
N ASN A 57 7.86 5.06 -10.51
CA ASN A 57 8.15 4.10 -11.58
C ASN A 57 6.90 3.47 -12.21
N ARG A 58 5.75 4.13 -12.16
CA ARG A 58 4.47 3.60 -12.66
C ARG A 58 4.08 2.24 -12.04
N MET A 59 4.53 2.01 -10.81
CA MET A 59 4.39 0.74 -10.10
C MET A 59 2.96 0.20 -10.12
N TRP A 60 2.00 1.02 -9.72
CA TRP A 60 0.60 0.60 -9.69
C TRP A 60 -0.05 0.51 -11.07
N VAL A 61 0.50 1.18 -12.08
CA VAL A 61 0.06 0.98 -13.48
C VAL A 61 0.45 -0.41 -13.95
N GLU A 62 1.71 -0.81 -13.73
CA GLU A 62 2.18 -2.15 -14.06
C GLU A 62 1.44 -3.22 -13.26
N GLY A 63 1.28 -3.01 -11.95
CA GLY A 63 0.53 -3.92 -11.08
C GLY A 63 -0.90 -4.13 -11.53
N ALA A 64 -1.63 -3.07 -11.88
CA ALA A 64 -3.00 -3.15 -12.37
C ALA A 64 -3.10 -3.97 -13.67
N ARG A 65 -2.18 -3.77 -14.60
CA ARG A 65 -2.16 -4.50 -15.87
C ARG A 65 -1.82 -5.99 -15.69
N ARG A 66 -0.94 -6.32 -14.73
CA ARG A 66 -0.64 -7.71 -14.36
C ARG A 66 -1.84 -8.39 -13.70
N LEU A 67 -2.51 -7.70 -12.77
CA LEU A 67 -3.74 -8.19 -12.15
C LEU A 67 -4.82 -8.42 -13.21
N ALA A 68 -4.99 -7.49 -14.15
CA ALA A 68 -5.95 -7.64 -15.24
C ALA A 68 -5.66 -8.88 -16.10
N ALA A 69 -4.38 -9.15 -16.42
CA ALA A 69 -3.97 -10.36 -17.13
C ALA A 69 -4.29 -11.65 -16.36
N GLN A 70 -4.54 -11.56 -15.06
CA GLN A 70 -4.90 -12.66 -14.17
C GLN A 70 -6.42 -12.74 -13.90
N GLY A 71 -7.22 -11.91 -14.54
CA GLY A 71 -8.67 -11.90 -14.41
C GLY A 71 -9.21 -10.96 -13.31
N PHE A 72 -8.36 -10.14 -12.69
CA PHE A 72 -8.80 -9.19 -11.67
C PHE A 72 -8.98 -7.79 -12.25
N SER A 73 -10.17 -7.22 -12.16
CA SER A 73 -10.33 -5.79 -12.40
C SER A 73 -9.60 -4.98 -11.32
N THR A 74 -9.02 -3.84 -11.71
CA THR A 74 -8.26 -3.00 -10.79
C THR A 74 -8.66 -1.55 -10.92
N ILE A 75 -8.84 -0.86 -9.80
CA ILE A 75 -9.09 0.58 -9.74
C ILE A 75 -7.89 1.28 -9.11
N ARG A 76 -7.37 2.28 -9.83
CA ARG A 76 -6.37 3.23 -9.36
C ARG A 76 -7.00 4.61 -9.33
N PHE A 77 -6.81 5.39 -8.30
CA PHE A 77 -7.39 6.73 -8.21
C PHE A 77 -6.45 7.71 -7.50
N ASP A 78 -6.65 8.99 -7.72
CA ASP A 78 -5.99 10.05 -6.96
C ASP A 78 -6.91 10.49 -5.83
N TYR A 79 -6.37 10.63 -4.62
CA TYR A 79 -7.09 11.22 -3.50
C TYR A 79 -7.43 12.70 -3.77
N HIS A 80 -8.37 13.26 -3.02
CA HIS A 80 -8.66 14.69 -3.10
C HIS A 80 -7.39 15.53 -2.88
N GLY A 81 -7.27 16.63 -3.62
CA GLY A 81 -6.09 17.48 -3.60
C GLY A 81 -4.82 16.87 -4.18
N CYS A 82 -4.91 15.71 -4.84
CA CYS A 82 -3.78 15.03 -5.48
C CYS A 82 -4.07 14.77 -6.96
N GLY A 83 -3.02 14.78 -7.80
CA GLY A 83 -3.09 14.43 -9.21
C GLY A 83 -4.17 15.17 -9.98
N ASP A 84 -5.10 14.42 -10.60
CA ASP A 84 -6.20 14.98 -11.38
C ASP A 84 -7.51 15.11 -10.57
N SER A 85 -7.49 14.80 -9.27
CA SER A 85 -8.66 14.96 -8.38
C SER A 85 -8.80 16.40 -7.90
N SER A 86 -10.05 16.84 -7.69
CA SER A 86 -10.34 18.17 -7.17
C SER A 86 -10.13 18.23 -5.64
N GLY A 87 -10.18 19.45 -5.09
CA GLY A 87 -10.07 19.71 -3.66
C GLY A 87 -8.69 20.21 -3.26
N ASP A 88 -8.56 20.55 -1.99
CA ASP A 88 -7.31 21.02 -1.42
C ASP A 88 -6.50 19.86 -0.85
N SER A 89 -5.18 19.95 -0.99
CA SER A 89 -4.28 19.02 -0.31
C SER A 89 -4.29 19.31 1.19
N ALA A 90 -5.13 18.60 1.92
CA ALA A 90 -5.18 18.71 3.37
C ALA A 90 -3.91 18.14 4.02
N PRO A 91 -3.51 18.61 5.20
CA PRO A 91 -2.52 17.93 6.02
C PRO A 91 -2.95 16.48 6.23
N LEU A 92 -2.01 15.54 6.07
CA LEU A 92 -2.28 14.12 6.32
C LEU A 92 -2.65 13.94 7.79
N ASP A 93 -3.88 13.51 8.06
CA ASP A 93 -4.26 12.96 9.36
C ASP A 93 -3.95 11.46 9.37
N PRO A 94 -2.94 10.99 10.09
CA PRO A 94 -2.57 9.59 10.14
C PRO A 94 -3.64 8.71 10.81
N ASN A 95 -4.57 9.29 11.54
CA ASN A 95 -5.66 8.57 12.20
C ASN A 95 -6.86 8.37 11.26
N ARG A 96 -7.04 9.26 10.28
CA ARG A 96 -8.11 9.19 9.28
C ARG A 96 -7.62 9.53 7.87
N PRO A 97 -6.55 8.86 7.39
CA PRO A 97 -5.99 9.20 6.10
C PRO A 97 -7.00 8.85 5.00
N TYR A 98 -7.46 9.79 4.22
CA TYR A 98 -8.27 9.64 2.99
C TYR A 98 -9.34 8.53 2.98
N ARG A 99 -9.84 8.14 4.17
CA ARG A 99 -10.82 7.05 4.34
C ARG A 99 -12.04 7.24 3.47
N ASP A 100 -12.61 8.45 3.48
CA ASP A 100 -13.87 8.75 2.81
C ASP A 100 -13.73 8.69 1.28
N ASP A 101 -12.55 9.01 0.75
CA ASP A 101 -12.25 8.87 -0.67
C ASP A 101 -12.27 7.39 -1.09
N VAL A 102 -11.63 6.51 -0.31
CA VAL A 102 -11.63 5.06 -0.59
C VAL A 102 -13.04 4.50 -0.51
N VAL A 103 -13.79 4.89 0.51
CA VAL A 103 -15.20 4.47 0.68
C VAL A 103 -16.06 4.92 -0.51
N ALA A 104 -15.87 6.16 -0.99
CA ALA A 104 -16.58 6.66 -2.17
C ALA A 104 -16.23 5.86 -3.43
N VAL A 105 -14.97 5.52 -3.64
CA VAL A 105 -14.52 4.68 -4.77
C VAL A 105 -15.12 3.28 -4.70
N ILE A 106 -15.13 2.63 -3.54
CA ILE A 106 -15.74 1.30 -3.34
C ILE A 106 -17.23 1.34 -3.64
N ARG A 107 -17.96 2.32 -3.11
CA ARG A 107 -19.41 2.47 -3.34
C ARG A 107 -19.73 2.73 -4.80
N HIS A 108 -18.95 3.60 -5.45
CA HIS A 108 -19.08 3.85 -6.89
C HIS A 108 -18.86 2.57 -7.71
N ALA A 109 -17.79 1.81 -7.40
CA ALA A 109 -17.50 0.58 -8.11
C ALA A 109 -18.61 -0.47 -7.95
N ARG A 110 -19.23 -0.57 -6.77
CA ARG A 110 -20.38 -1.44 -6.54
C ARG A 110 -21.58 -1.02 -7.36
N GLN A 111 -21.88 0.26 -7.40
CA GLN A 111 -23.05 0.80 -8.10
C GLN A 111 -22.90 0.78 -9.62
N GLN A 112 -21.74 1.16 -10.13
CA GLN A 112 -21.54 1.36 -11.57
C GLN A 112 -20.96 0.14 -12.29
N PHE A 113 -20.17 -0.69 -11.59
CA PHE A 113 -19.49 -1.84 -12.21
C PHE A 113 -19.97 -3.18 -11.65
N GLY A 114 -20.92 -3.19 -10.70
CA GLY A 114 -21.48 -4.41 -10.12
C GLY A 114 -20.50 -5.20 -9.22
N VAL A 115 -19.35 -4.64 -8.90
CA VAL A 115 -18.32 -5.30 -8.07
C VAL A 115 -18.83 -5.44 -6.64
N GLN A 116 -18.75 -6.65 -6.07
CA GLN A 116 -19.22 -6.91 -4.71
C GLN A 116 -18.07 -7.15 -3.71
N ARG A 117 -16.91 -7.59 -4.18
CA ARG A 117 -15.78 -7.95 -3.33
C ARG A 117 -14.53 -7.17 -3.73
N PHE A 118 -13.79 -6.73 -2.72
CA PHE A 118 -12.61 -5.87 -2.92
C PHE A 118 -11.39 -6.41 -2.18
N VAL A 119 -10.21 -6.12 -2.72
CA VAL A 119 -8.94 -6.12 -2.01
C VAL A 119 -8.39 -4.70 -2.04
N LEU A 120 -7.97 -4.18 -0.91
CA LEU A 120 -7.28 -2.91 -0.82
C LEU A 120 -5.77 -3.16 -0.70
N ALA A 121 -4.98 -2.52 -1.56
CA ALA A 121 -3.54 -2.65 -1.54
C ALA A 121 -2.88 -1.27 -1.44
N GLY A 122 -2.10 -1.05 -0.40
CA GLY A 122 -1.44 0.24 -0.15
C GLY A 122 -0.04 0.08 0.42
N SER A 123 0.76 1.13 0.28
CA SER A 123 2.10 1.22 0.83
C SER A 123 2.21 2.38 1.82
N CYS A 124 2.99 2.23 2.88
CA CYS A 124 3.22 3.26 3.87
C CYS A 124 1.88 3.79 4.46
N PHE A 125 1.65 5.10 4.47
CA PHE A 125 0.40 5.69 4.96
C PHE A 125 -0.84 5.30 4.15
N ASP A 126 -0.69 4.93 2.89
CA ASP A 126 -1.81 4.46 2.09
C ASP A 126 -2.28 3.05 2.55
N ALA A 127 -1.39 2.26 3.16
CA ALA A 127 -1.77 1.03 3.85
C ALA A 127 -2.62 1.32 5.12
N ARG A 128 -2.34 2.41 5.85
CA ARG A 128 -3.20 2.89 6.94
C ARG A 128 -4.55 3.34 6.43
N THR A 129 -4.60 4.02 5.29
CA THR A 129 -5.84 4.38 4.61
C THR A 129 -6.68 3.14 4.28
N ALA A 130 -6.05 2.05 3.81
CA ALA A 130 -6.73 0.78 3.54
C ALA A 130 -7.40 0.23 4.81
N LEU A 131 -6.68 0.22 5.92
CA LEU A 131 -7.21 -0.27 7.21
C LEU A 131 -8.36 0.60 7.72
N SER A 132 -8.23 1.92 7.61
CA SER A 132 -9.28 2.86 8.04
C SER A 132 -10.54 2.73 7.19
N ALA A 133 -10.41 2.58 5.87
CA ALA A 133 -11.52 2.34 4.96
C ALA A 133 -12.19 0.98 5.25
N PHE A 134 -11.39 -0.04 5.59
CA PHE A 134 -11.91 -1.33 6.03
C PHE A 134 -12.86 -1.22 7.21
N ALA A 135 -12.54 -0.39 8.20
CA ALA A 135 -13.41 -0.19 9.37
C ALA A 135 -14.81 0.36 8.99
N GLY A 136 -14.95 0.99 7.81
CA GLY A 136 -16.23 1.50 7.30
C GLY A 136 -16.96 0.59 6.31
N GLU A 137 -16.23 -0.21 5.50
CA GLU A 137 -16.78 -1.01 4.40
C GLU A 137 -16.38 -2.50 4.46
N GLY A 138 -15.97 -2.97 5.65
CA GLY A 138 -15.36 -4.29 5.85
C GLY A 138 -16.15 -5.48 5.31
N ALA A 139 -17.48 -5.39 5.25
CA ALA A 139 -18.32 -6.48 4.72
C ALA A 139 -18.02 -6.81 3.25
N SER A 140 -17.57 -5.83 2.46
CA SER A 140 -17.25 -5.99 1.04
C SER A 140 -15.75 -6.23 0.78
N ILE A 141 -14.90 -6.08 1.80
CA ILE A 141 -13.44 -6.19 1.66
C ILE A 141 -12.98 -7.58 2.10
N ALA A 142 -12.54 -8.38 1.13
CA ALA A 142 -12.07 -9.74 1.35
C ALA A 142 -10.62 -9.80 1.87
N GLY A 143 -9.83 -8.79 1.56
CA GLY A 143 -8.43 -8.76 1.96
C GLY A 143 -7.73 -7.41 1.86
N LEU A 144 -6.61 -7.31 2.57
CA LEU A 144 -5.76 -6.13 2.60
C LEU A 144 -4.30 -6.51 2.36
N VAL A 145 -3.62 -5.72 1.54
CA VAL A 145 -2.17 -5.83 1.32
C VAL A 145 -1.51 -4.58 1.87
N PHE A 146 -0.68 -4.77 2.88
CA PHE A 146 0.05 -3.73 3.58
C PHE A 146 1.54 -3.81 3.23
N LEU A 147 2.05 -2.82 2.51
CA LEU A 147 3.46 -2.73 2.15
C LEU A 147 4.12 -1.66 3.01
N ALA A 148 4.97 -2.07 3.94
CA ALA A 148 5.67 -1.20 4.88
C ALA A 148 4.71 -0.21 5.60
N ALA A 149 3.64 -0.73 6.18
CA ALA A 149 2.61 0.07 6.85
C ALA A 149 3.10 0.60 8.20
N PRO A 150 3.07 1.92 8.47
CA PRO A 150 3.38 2.45 9.79
C PRO A 150 2.23 2.17 10.76
N VAL A 151 2.53 1.74 11.97
CA VAL A 151 1.55 1.42 13.02
C VAL A 151 1.58 2.39 14.19
N MET A 152 2.58 3.29 14.23
CA MET A 152 2.75 4.32 15.24
C MET A 152 2.08 5.64 14.86
N GLU A 153 1.94 6.55 15.80
CA GLU A 153 1.54 7.93 15.51
C GLU A 153 2.55 8.63 14.59
N LEU A 154 2.09 9.62 13.83
CA LEU A 154 2.91 10.33 12.82
C LEU A 154 4.19 10.90 13.43
N ASP A 155 4.10 11.54 14.60
CA ASP A 155 5.25 12.11 15.29
C ASP A 155 6.28 11.05 15.64
N THR A 156 5.82 9.86 16.03
CA THR A 156 6.66 8.71 16.35
C THR A 156 7.31 8.12 15.10
N VAL A 157 6.61 8.06 13.98
CA VAL A 157 7.17 7.61 12.69
C VAL A 157 8.30 8.53 12.25
N VAL A 158 8.13 9.84 12.38
CA VAL A 158 9.20 10.83 12.09
C VAL A 158 10.42 10.60 12.98
N GLN A 159 10.21 10.25 14.26
CA GLN A 159 11.28 9.94 15.20
C GLN A 159 12.05 8.67 14.80
N VAL A 160 11.34 7.58 14.50
CA VAL A 160 11.97 6.32 14.07
C VAL A 160 12.77 6.51 12.78
N HIS A 161 12.28 7.29 11.82
CA HIS A 161 13.03 7.62 10.62
C HIS A 161 14.28 8.47 10.90
N ALA A 162 14.27 9.28 11.93
CA ALA A 162 15.44 10.05 12.36
C ALA A 162 16.48 9.13 13.07
N ASP A 163 16.02 8.19 13.89
CA ASP A 163 16.88 7.27 14.64
C ASP A 163 17.56 6.21 13.76
N THR A 164 16.91 5.80 12.65
CA THR A 164 17.47 4.85 11.68
C THR A 164 18.48 5.49 10.71
N LYS A 165 18.53 6.83 10.63
CA LYS A 165 19.59 7.51 9.88
C LYS A 165 20.86 7.55 10.74
N ASP A 166 21.69 6.52 10.55
CA ASP A 166 23.00 6.40 11.14
C ASP A 166 23.77 7.74 11.09
N TRP A 167 24.38 8.12 12.19
CA TRP A 167 25.24 9.32 12.30
C TRP A 167 26.24 9.41 11.15
N ALA A 168 26.73 8.28 10.66
CA ALA A 168 27.61 8.20 9.50
C ALA A 168 26.93 8.67 8.20
N HIS A 169 25.62 8.56 8.07
CA HIS A 169 24.87 9.07 6.92
C HIS A 169 24.66 10.59 7.02
N LEU A 170 24.38 11.09 8.22
CA LEU A 170 24.29 12.53 8.51
C LEU A 170 25.62 13.24 8.27
N TRP A 171 26.74 12.65 8.75
CA TRP A 171 28.09 13.17 8.49
C TRP A 171 28.43 13.14 6.99
N ARG A 172 28.14 12.07 6.28
CA ARG A 172 28.34 12.00 4.82
C ARG A 172 27.47 13.00 4.04
N ALA A 173 26.26 13.30 4.52
CA ALA A 173 25.39 14.31 3.91
C ALA A 173 25.92 15.74 4.17
N LEU A 174 26.50 16.01 5.33
CA LEU A 174 27.11 17.30 5.65
C LEU A 174 28.36 17.59 4.80
N PHE A 175 29.11 16.56 4.39
CA PHE A 175 30.31 16.72 3.58
C PHE A 175 30.08 16.72 2.06
N LYS A 176 28.82 16.61 1.57
CA LYS A 176 28.52 16.79 0.15
C LYS A 176 28.47 18.28 -0.22
N PRO A 177 29.29 18.76 -1.18
CA PRO A 177 29.36 20.19 -1.56
C PRO A 177 28.00 20.78 -1.96
N ASP A 178 27.14 19.97 -2.59
CA ASP A 178 25.81 20.39 -3.06
C ASP A 178 24.83 20.70 -1.92
N ASN A 179 25.07 20.15 -0.72
CA ASN A 179 24.23 20.42 0.45
C ASN A 179 24.56 21.74 1.14
N TRP A 180 25.76 22.30 0.93
CA TRP A 180 26.16 23.58 1.54
C TRP A 180 25.36 24.76 1.01
N ARG A 181 25.01 24.75 -0.28
CA ARG A 181 24.12 25.76 -0.88
C ARG A 181 22.68 25.67 -0.34
N ALA A 182 22.28 24.50 0.08
CA ALA A 182 20.97 24.26 0.67
C ALA A 182 20.88 24.64 2.16
N LEU A 183 22.03 24.68 2.87
CA LEU A 183 22.13 25.14 4.26
C LEU A 183 21.97 26.66 4.42
N ALA A 184 22.10 27.44 3.35
CA ALA A 184 21.89 28.88 3.36
C ALA A 184 20.40 29.31 3.51
N GLN A 185 19.46 28.37 3.51
CA GLN A 185 18.04 28.67 3.64
C GLN A 185 17.57 28.64 5.11
N PRO A 186 17.03 29.74 5.68
CA PRO A 186 16.62 29.84 7.10
C PRO A 186 15.59 28.78 7.55
N LYS A 187 14.71 28.34 6.61
CA LYS A 187 13.71 27.29 6.88
C LYS A 187 14.32 25.92 7.18
N ARG A 188 15.49 25.62 6.61
CA ARG A 188 16.19 24.35 6.85
C ARG A 188 16.93 24.32 8.19
N TRP A 189 17.41 25.47 8.66
CA TRP A 189 18.00 25.59 10.00
C TRP A 189 16.99 25.30 11.11
N LYS A 190 15.74 25.75 10.97
CA LYS A 190 14.68 25.41 11.91
C LYS A 190 14.39 23.90 11.89
N TYR A 191 14.37 23.29 10.72
CA TYR A 191 14.21 21.84 10.59
C TYR A 191 15.38 21.07 11.18
N MET A 192 16.62 21.46 10.87
CA MET A 192 17.84 20.85 11.44
C MET A 192 17.91 21.04 12.95
N ALA A 193 17.60 22.20 13.47
CA ALA A 193 17.55 22.45 14.91
C ALA A 193 16.51 21.55 15.60
N THR A 194 15.35 21.35 14.99
CA THR A 194 14.29 20.45 15.52
C THR A 194 14.74 18.99 15.49
N VAL A 195 15.47 18.57 14.45
CA VAL A 195 16.03 17.21 14.34
C VAL A 195 17.13 16.99 15.36
N VAL A 196 18.07 17.94 15.51
CA VAL A 196 19.17 17.86 16.48
C VAL A 196 18.66 17.91 17.92
N ASP A 197 17.72 18.80 18.23
CA ASP A 197 17.12 18.91 19.56
C ASP A 197 16.31 17.64 19.93
N ARG A 198 15.66 17.01 18.95
CA ARG A 198 14.97 15.72 19.15
C ARG A 198 15.94 14.56 19.35
N VAL A 199 16.97 14.46 18.52
CA VAL A 199 17.99 13.38 18.61
C VAL A 199 18.76 13.47 19.93
N SER A 200 19.03 14.69 20.43
CA SER A 200 19.73 14.87 21.73
C SER A 200 18.88 14.53 22.95
N ARG A 201 17.56 14.53 22.84
CA ARG A 201 16.64 14.21 23.96
C ARG A 201 16.26 12.71 24.06
N GLN A 202 16.63 11.89 23.07
CA GLN A 202 16.18 10.50 22.98
C GLN A 202 17.29 9.46 23.08
N SER A 203 17.94 9.38 24.22
CA SER A 203 18.64 8.16 24.65
C SER A 203 17.70 7.15 25.33
N GLY A 204 16.41 7.22 25.06
CA GLY A 204 15.40 6.33 25.62
C GLY A 204 15.07 5.16 24.69
N ASN A 205 14.99 3.95 25.22
CA ASN A 205 14.71 2.68 24.57
C ASN A 205 13.65 2.79 23.47
N ALA A 206 13.98 2.42 22.24
CA ALA A 206 13.07 2.27 21.09
C ALA A 206 11.97 1.19 21.32
N GLY A 207 11.91 0.62 22.52
CA GLY A 207 10.98 -0.45 22.91
C GLY A 207 9.60 -0.01 23.39
N ASP A 208 9.38 1.27 23.72
CA ASP A 208 8.15 1.75 24.38
C ASP A 208 7.34 2.78 23.57
N LEU A 209 7.49 2.80 22.24
CA LEU A 209 6.73 3.73 21.41
C LEU A 209 5.26 3.31 21.34
N PRO A 210 4.30 4.21 21.63
CA PRO A 210 2.88 3.87 21.62
C PRO A 210 2.37 3.61 20.21
N LEU A 211 1.60 2.53 20.05
CA LEU A 211 0.85 2.29 18.82
C LEU A 211 -0.20 3.40 18.62
N SER A 212 -0.42 3.77 17.37
CA SER A 212 -1.47 4.72 17.02
C SER A 212 -2.84 4.23 17.50
N ARG A 213 -3.59 5.10 18.18
CA ARG A 213 -4.96 4.80 18.59
C ARG A 213 -5.83 4.45 17.39
N GLY A 214 -5.72 5.23 16.31
CA GLY A 214 -6.44 4.96 15.06
C GLY A 214 -6.10 3.59 14.48
N PHE A 215 -4.81 3.20 14.50
CA PHE A 215 -4.42 1.85 14.08
C PHE A 215 -5.10 0.77 14.94
N ILE A 216 -5.06 0.89 16.25
CA ILE A 216 -5.65 -0.10 17.17
C ILE A 216 -7.16 -0.21 16.97
N GLU A 217 -7.86 0.91 16.82
CA GLU A 217 -9.32 0.94 16.61
C GLU A 217 -9.70 0.25 15.30
N ASP A 218 -9.06 0.63 14.20
CA ASP A 218 -9.32 0.07 12.88
C ASP A 218 -8.88 -1.40 12.78
N PHE A 219 -7.76 -1.79 13.41
CA PHE A 219 -7.29 -3.17 13.47
C PHE A 219 -8.26 -4.09 14.24
N ARG A 220 -8.90 -3.59 15.29
CA ARG A 220 -9.96 -4.33 15.99
C ARG A 220 -11.14 -4.68 15.08
N ALA A 221 -11.49 -3.80 14.15
CA ALA A 221 -12.52 -4.11 13.16
C ALA A 221 -12.08 -5.25 12.23
N LEU A 222 -10.81 -5.23 11.79
CA LEU A 222 -10.22 -6.30 10.97
C LEU A 222 -10.18 -7.64 11.75
N VAL A 223 -9.79 -7.64 13.01
CA VAL A 223 -9.77 -8.82 13.90
C VAL A 223 -11.15 -9.47 14.00
N ARG A 224 -12.21 -8.66 14.17
CA ARG A 224 -13.60 -9.16 14.27
C ARG A 224 -14.19 -9.65 12.94
N SER A 225 -13.56 -9.37 11.83
CA SER A 225 -14.02 -9.76 10.49
C SER A 225 -13.56 -11.17 10.08
N ARG A 226 -13.86 -11.56 8.83
CA ARG A 226 -13.29 -12.75 8.17
C ARG A 226 -12.24 -12.40 7.13
N ALA A 227 -11.93 -11.12 6.95
CA ALA A 227 -10.94 -10.68 5.98
C ALA A 227 -9.54 -11.15 6.34
N ARG A 228 -8.73 -11.35 5.30
CA ARG A 228 -7.32 -11.75 5.44
C ARG A 228 -6.42 -10.53 5.19
N ALA A 229 -5.21 -10.55 5.70
CA ALA A 229 -4.25 -9.51 5.42
C ALA A 229 -2.84 -10.07 5.20
N LEU A 230 -2.13 -9.47 4.22
CA LEU A 230 -0.70 -9.64 4.03
C LEU A 230 0.01 -8.39 4.53
N PHE A 231 0.94 -8.56 5.46
CA PHE A 231 1.86 -7.53 5.93
C PHE A 231 3.25 -7.85 5.40
N LEU A 232 3.81 -6.97 4.57
CA LEU A 232 5.11 -7.13 3.98
C LEU A 232 6.03 -5.97 4.37
N TYR A 233 7.15 -6.27 4.97
CA TYR A 233 8.16 -5.31 5.41
C TYR A 233 9.54 -5.67 4.91
N GLY A 234 10.39 -4.67 4.76
CA GLY A 234 11.84 -4.86 4.69
C GLY A 234 12.46 -4.83 6.09
N LEU A 235 13.47 -5.63 6.33
CA LEU A 235 14.18 -5.66 7.62
C LEU A 235 14.79 -4.29 7.99
N GLU A 236 15.13 -3.50 6.96
CA GLU A 236 15.71 -2.15 7.10
C GLU A 236 14.66 -1.04 6.99
N ASP A 237 13.36 -1.37 6.85
CA ASP A 237 12.29 -0.39 6.87
C ASP A 237 12.10 0.14 8.30
N ALA A 238 12.02 1.45 8.47
CA ALA A 238 11.72 2.08 9.76
C ALA A 238 10.34 1.64 10.28
N GLU A 239 9.39 1.42 9.38
CA GLU A 239 8.05 0.92 9.68
C GLU A 239 8.07 -0.47 10.31
N TYR A 240 9.04 -1.32 9.93
CA TYR A 240 9.18 -2.65 10.53
C TYR A 240 9.60 -2.57 12.00
N ALA A 241 10.50 -1.65 12.35
CA ALA A 241 10.87 -1.45 13.76
C ALA A 241 9.66 -1.13 14.64
N SER A 242 8.74 -0.29 14.12
CA SER A 242 7.49 0.03 14.79
C SER A 242 6.50 -1.16 14.79
N PHE A 243 6.41 -1.90 13.69
CA PHE A 243 5.52 -3.06 13.57
C PHE A 243 5.87 -4.19 14.55
N ARG A 244 7.15 -4.38 14.87
CA ARG A 244 7.58 -5.34 15.90
C ARG A 244 6.94 -5.09 17.27
N VAL A 245 6.59 -3.83 17.60
CA VAL A 245 5.84 -3.54 18.83
C VAL A 245 4.43 -4.10 18.71
N ALA A 246 3.77 -3.88 17.57
CA ALA A 246 2.43 -4.45 17.33
C ALA A 246 2.46 -5.99 17.36
N GLU A 247 3.48 -6.64 16.80
CA GLU A 247 3.62 -8.11 16.84
C GLU A 247 3.66 -8.64 18.28
N ARG A 248 4.45 -7.98 19.14
CA ARG A 248 4.62 -8.39 20.56
C ARG A 248 3.44 -8.04 21.45
N THR A 249 2.55 -7.16 21.00
CA THR A 249 1.39 -6.70 21.75
C THR A 249 0.10 -7.19 21.09
N VAL A 250 -0.50 -6.37 20.24
CA VAL A 250 -1.84 -6.65 19.69
C VAL A 250 -1.94 -7.93 18.86
N PHE A 251 -0.86 -8.35 18.18
CA PHE A 251 -0.87 -9.62 17.44
C PHE A 251 -0.61 -10.83 18.33
N ALA A 252 0.20 -10.69 19.38
CA ALA A 252 0.48 -11.79 20.32
C ALA A 252 -0.74 -12.20 21.13
N GLU A 253 -1.67 -11.29 21.36
CA GLU A 253 -2.92 -11.53 22.10
C GLU A 253 -4.03 -12.15 21.24
N LEU A 254 -3.82 -12.31 19.92
CA LEU A 254 -4.85 -12.84 19.03
C LEU A 254 -5.01 -14.36 19.20
N PRO A 255 -6.26 -14.87 19.22
CA PRO A 255 -6.51 -16.31 19.07
C PRO A 255 -5.85 -16.89 17.82
N ALA A 256 -5.40 -18.13 17.88
CA ALA A 256 -4.64 -18.76 16.79
C ALA A 256 -5.40 -18.75 15.45
N GLU A 257 -6.70 -19.00 15.45
CA GLU A 257 -7.57 -18.98 14.26
C GLU A 257 -7.72 -17.57 13.67
N VAL A 258 -7.63 -16.53 14.48
CA VAL A 258 -7.63 -15.13 14.02
C VAL A 258 -6.25 -14.79 13.45
N ARG A 259 -5.20 -15.16 14.18
CA ARG A 259 -3.81 -14.92 13.79
C ARG A 259 -3.46 -15.58 12.44
N ALA A 260 -4.00 -16.76 12.17
CA ALA A 260 -3.79 -17.51 10.92
C ALA A 260 -4.32 -16.78 9.66
N ARG A 261 -5.14 -15.74 9.81
CA ARG A 261 -5.63 -14.90 8.71
C ARG A 261 -4.65 -13.80 8.31
N PHE A 262 -3.66 -13.52 9.15
CA PHE A 262 -2.68 -12.47 8.98
C PHE A 262 -1.33 -13.07 8.63
N GLU A 263 -0.94 -12.91 7.38
CA GLU A 263 0.35 -13.35 6.88
C GLU A 263 1.35 -12.19 7.03
N ILE A 264 2.44 -12.42 7.74
CA ILE A 264 3.47 -11.42 8.00
C ILE A 264 4.77 -11.92 7.40
N GLU A 265 5.35 -11.13 6.52
CA GLU A 265 6.63 -11.42 5.88
C GLU A 265 7.61 -10.26 6.07
N VAL A 266 8.83 -10.61 6.34
CA VAL A 266 9.94 -9.66 6.47
C VAL A 266 11.06 -10.09 5.53
N TRP A 267 11.40 -9.21 4.60
CA TRP A 267 12.42 -9.48 3.60
C TRP A 267 13.74 -8.75 3.92
N PRO A 268 14.90 -9.28 3.49
CA PRO A 268 16.16 -8.56 3.58
C PRO A 268 16.10 -7.21 2.85
N GLY A 269 16.77 -6.20 3.37
CA GLY A 269 16.81 -4.84 2.81
C GLY A 269 15.50 -4.06 3.05
N THR A 270 15.14 -3.18 2.11
CA THR A 270 13.97 -2.32 2.21
C THR A 270 12.88 -2.73 1.22
N VAL A 271 11.63 -2.63 1.65
CA VAL A 271 10.43 -2.67 0.80
C VAL A 271 9.86 -1.27 0.62
N HIS A 272 10.01 -0.42 1.63
CA HIS A 272 9.54 0.95 1.63
C HIS A 272 10.17 1.78 0.50
N GLY A 273 9.34 2.53 -0.22
CA GLY A 273 9.77 3.46 -1.25
C GLY A 273 10.06 2.85 -2.62
N PHE A 274 10.19 1.55 -2.75
CA PHE A 274 10.36 0.85 -4.03
C PHE A 274 11.46 1.46 -4.92
N LEU A 275 12.63 1.68 -4.35
CA LEU A 275 13.74 2.35 -5.04
C LEU A 275 14.33 1.50 -6.16
N GLU A 276 14.31 0.18 -5.99
CA GLU A 276 14.87 -0.78 -6.93
C GLU A 276 13.78 -1.50 -7.73
N MET A 277 13.92 -1.52 -9.05
CA MET A 277 12.94 -2.16 -9.95
C MET A 277 12.79 -3.67 -9.69
N THR A 278 13.88 -4.35 -9.32
CA THR A 278 13.85 -5.78 -9.00
C THR A 278 12.99 -6.01 -7.75
N ARG A 279 13.26 -5.26 -6.69
CA ARG A 279 12.48 -5.34 -5.45
C ARG A 279 11.00 -5.02 -5.68
N GLN A 280 10.71 -4.01 -6.49
CA GLN A 280 9.34 -3.67 -6.89
C GLN A 280 8.64 -4.86 -7.55
N ARG A 281 9.29 -5.54 -8.50
CA ARG A 281 8.73 -6.71 -9.19
C ARG A 281 8.49 -7.89 -8.26
N GLU A 282 9.43 -8.18 -7.36
CA GLU A 282 9.30 -9.23 -6.35
C GLU A 282 8.11 -8.95 -5.42
N THR A 283 8.00 -7.71 -4.90
CA THR A 283 6.89 -7.28 -4.04
C THR A 283 5.55 -7.47 -4.74
N PHE A 284 5.46 -7.08 -6.01
CA PHE A 284 4.25 -7.29 -6.80
C PHE A 284 3.94 -8.75 -7.04
N ALA A 285 4.93 -9.54 -7.43
CA ALA A 285 4.72 -10.97 -7.66
C ALA A 285 4.18 -11.65 -6.40
N ARG A 286 4.69 -11.25 -5.22
CA ARG A 286 4.20 -11.76 -3.94
C ARG A 286 2.77 -11.32 -3.62
N ALA A 287 2.48 -10.02 -3.77
CA ALA A 287 1.14 -9.48 -3.55
C ALA A 287 0.11 -10.12 -4.50
N LEU A 288 0.46 -10.28 -5.78
CA LEU A 288 -0.37 -10.95 -6.77
C LEU A 288 -0.68 -12.40 -6.37
N GLY A 289 0.35 -13.20 -6.04
CA GLY A 289 0.17 -14.58 -5.62
C GLY A 289 -0.74 -14.72 -4.39
N TRP A 290 -0.64 -13.75 -3.47
CA TRP A 290 -1.50 -13.71 -2.29
C TRP A 290 -2.96 -13.35 -2.65
N ILE A 291 -3.17 -12.35 -3.52
CA ILE A 291 -4.51 -11.97 -4.01
C ILE A 291 -5.16 -13.14 -4.76
N GLU A 292 -4.40 -13.82 -5.61
CA GLU A 292 -4.86 -15.01 -6.31
C GLU A 292 -5.32 -16.12 -5.34
N ALA A 293 -4.61 -16.31 -4.23
CA ALA A 293 -4.97 -17.30 -3.23
C ALA A 293 -6.27 -16.96 -2.46
N LEU A 294 -6.72 -15.70 -2.49
CA LEU A 294 -8.03 -15.31 -1.96
C LEU A 294 -9.19 -15.73 -2.88
N HIS A 295 -8.90 -16.10 -4.12
CA HIS A 295 -9.88 -16.51 -5.12
C HIS A 295 -9.64 -17.95 -5.58
N PRO A 296 -10.13 -18.96 -4.85
CA PRO A 296 -9.82 -20.37 -5.09
C PRO A 296 -10.23 -20.86 -6.50
N ASN A 297 -11.26 -20.30 -7.09
CA ASN A 297 -11.73 -20.68 -8.43
C ASN A 297 -10.77 -20.24 -9.55
N ALA A 298 -10.06 -19.14 -9.41
CA ALA A 298 -9.03 -18.72 -10.37
C ALA A 298 -7.83 -19.67 -10.41
N ARG A 299 -7.55 -20.34 -9.28
CA ARG A 299 -6.48 -21.36 -9.17
C ARG A 299 -6.88 -22.69 -9.82
N ALA A 300 -8.13 -23.12 -9.67
CA ALA A 300 -8.66 -24.34 -10.25
C ALA A 300 -8.73 -24.26 -11.79
N ALA A 301 -9.17 -23.12 -12.36
CA ALA A 301 -9.20 -22.88 -13.79
C ALA A 301 -7.81 -22.99 -14.45
N ARG A 302 -6.76 -22.51 -13.79
CA ARG A 302 -5.38 -22.57 -14.32
C ARG A 302 -4.74 -23.95 -14.19
N SER A 303 -5.09 -24.73 -13.17
CA SER A 303 -4.60 -26.12 -13.08
C SER A 303 -5.22 -26.99 -14.17
N ALA A 304 -6.46 -26.75 -14.54
CA ALA A 304 -7.13 -27.44 -15.64
C ALA A 304 -6.53 -27.12 -17.02
N ASP A 305 -6.15 -25.85 -17.24
CA ASP A 305 -5.54 -25.41 -18.52
C ASP A 305 -4.08 -25.91 -18.71
N ARG A 306 -3.34 -26.08 -17.60
CA ARG A 306 -1.98 -26.64 -17.64
C ARG A 306 -1.94 -28.16 -17.85
N THR A 307 -3.02 -28.86 -17.56
CA THR A 307 -3.12 -30.32 -17.81
C THR A 307 -3.66 -30.66 -19.20
N GLY A 308 -4.07 -29.66 -19.98
CA GLY A 308 -4.60 -29.79 -21.35
C GLY A 308 -3.55 -29.77 -22.47
N LEU A 309 -2.25 -29.90 -22.18
CA LEU A 309 -1.25 -30.12 -23.25
C LEU A 309 -1.40 -31.53 -23.82
N PRO A 310 -1.72 -31.69 -25.13
CA PRO A 310 -1.75 -33.01 -25.74
C PRO A 310 -0.35 -33.61 -25.68
N ALA A 311 -0.28 -34.87 -25.24
CA ALA A 311 0.92 -35.65 -25.31
C ALA A 311 1.39 -35.65 -26.77
N ALA A 312 2.63 -35.20 -27.01
CA ALA A 312 3.26 -35.29 -28.30
C ALA A 312 3.32 -36.75 -28.72
N SER A 313 2.66 -37.08 -29.83
CA SER A 313 2.80 -38.30 -30.61
C SER A 313 4.06 -38.25 -31.46
#